data_fa33c5be486d5af68350caaa707a206b
#
_entry.id   fa33c5be486d5af68350caaa707a206b
#
_cell.length_a   1.000
_cell.length_b   1.000
_cell.length_c   1.000
_cell.angle_alpha   90.00
_cell.angle_beta   90.00
_cell.angle_gamma   90.00
#
_symmetry.space_group_name_H-M   'P 1'
#
loop_
_entity.id
_entity.type
_entity.pdbx_description
1 polymer ?
#
loop_
_entity_poly.entity_id
_entity_poly.type
_entity_poly.pdbx_seq_one_letter_code
_entity_poly.pdbx_strand_id
1 'polypeptide(L)'
;LGPLTYEAQRGMFVHPTYAVTPQREPLGILDVWMWAREKKDDSGRRGGPKESLRWIEGYERIAEMAADMSSTRRRYVAGREGDLMALMERADALGNPADWLVRAAYNRSLPEGDKLWEYATHDEAVGEIAFP
;
A
#
# COMPACT_ATOMS: atom_id res chain seq x y z
N LEU A 1 0.56 -24.84 1.89
CA LEU A 1 -0.64 -24.17 2.45
C LEU A 1 -0.43 -23.86 3.93
N GLY A 2 -0.66 -22.61 4.32
CA GLY A 2 -0.53 -22.14 5.69
C GLY A 2 -1.91 -21.87 6.35
N PRO A 3 -1.92 -21.54 7.65
CA PRO A 3 -3.14 -21.13 8.34
C PRO A 3 -3.64 -19.80 7.78
N LEU A 4 -4.95 -19.70 7.54
CA LEU A 4 -5.62 -18.48 7.14
C LEU A 4 -6.01 -17.63 8.38
N THR A 5 -6.95 -16.73 8.21
CA THR A 5 -7.48 -15.89 9.30
C THR A 5 -8.04 -16.75 10.43
N TYR A 6 -8.76 -17.81 10.08
CA TYR A 6 -9.16 -18.85 11.02
C TYR A 6 -8.15 -19.99 10.99
N GLU A 7 -7.52 -20.31 12.12
CA GLU A 7 -6.40 -21.26 12.19
C GLU A 7 -6.72 -22.68 11.71
N ALA A 8 -7.99 -23.07 11.75
CA ALA A 8 -8.46 -24.36 11.22
C ALA A 8 -8.44 -24.42 9.68
N GLN A 9 -8.47 -23.28 9.02
CA GLN A 9 -8.46 -23.18 7.55
C GLN A 9 -7.03 -23.14 7.02
N ARG A 10 -6.81 -23.82 5.90
CA ARG A 10 -5.51 -23.86 5.21
C ARG A 10 -5.64 -23.27 3.82
N GLY A 11 -4.69 -22.44 3.46
CA GLY A 11 -4.68 -21.80 2.15
C GLY A 11 -3.44 -20.96 1.89
N MET A 12 -3.56 -20.10 0.90
CA MET A 12 -2.61 -19.03 0.57
C MET A 12 -3.34 -17.72 0.55
N PHE A 13 -2.63 -16.66 0.87
CA PHE A 13 -3.07 -15.29 0.65
C PHE A 13 -2.60 -14.82 -0.72
N VAL A 14 -3.41 -14.00 -1.37
CA VAL A 14 -3.11 -13.40 -2.67
C VAL A 14 -3.33 -11.91 -2.56
N HIS A 15 -2.37 -11.12 -3.00
CA HIS A 15 -2.45 -9.67 -3.05
C HIS A 15 -2.09 -9.20 -4.47
N PRO A 16 -3.09 -8.95 -5.32
CA PRO A 16 -2.85 -8.44 -6.67
C PRO A 16 -2.66 -6.92 -6.66
N THR A 17 -1.75 -6.44 -7.50
CA THR A 17 -1.70 -5.04 -7.92
C THR A 17 -2.52 -4.89 -9.20
N TYR A 18 -3.61 -4.17 -9.11
CA TYR A 18 -4.60 -4.05 -10.19
C TYR A 18 -4.59 -2.65 -10.78
N ALA A 19 -4.51 -2.56 -12.11
CA ALA A 19 -4.48 -1.30 -12.83
C ALA A 19 -5.86 -0.90 -13.34
N VAL A 20 -6.20 0.38 -13.17
CA VAL A 20 -7.42 0.99 -13.70
C VAL A 20 -7.10 2.36 -14.32
N THR A 21 -7.88 2.78 -15.30
CA THR A 21 -7.82 4.15 -15.80
C THR A 21 -8.53 5.13 -14.83
N PRO A 22 -8.30 6.44 -14.96
CA PRO A 22 -9.09 7.45 -14.23
C PRO A 22 -10.60 7.35 -14.49
N GLN A 23 -11.01 6.79 -15.63
CA GLN A 23 -12.40 6.54 -15.99
C GLN A 23 -12.97 5.25 -15.39
N ARG A 24 -12.19 4.59 -14.51
CA ARG A 24 -12.52 3.31 -13.85
C ARG A 24 -12.54 2.09 -14.79
N GLU A 25 -11.92 2.20 -15.95
CA GLU A 25 -11.79 1.06 -16.86
C GLU A 25 -10.71 0.12 -16.36
N PRO A 26 -10.99 -1.19 -16.25
CA PRO A 26 -10.02 -2.18 -15.81
C PRO A 26 -8.98 -2.44 -16.90
N LEU A 27 -7.71 -2.33 -16.55
CA LEU A 27 -6.58 -2.66 -17.44
C LEU A 27 -6.03 -4.05 -17.18
N GLY A 28 -6.12 -4.53 -15.94
CA GLY A 28 -5.67 -5.87 -15.58
C GLY A 28 -4.76 -5.90 -14.34
N ILE A 29 -4.20 -7.06 -14.09
CA ILE A 29 -3.29 -7.32 -12.97
C ILE A 29 -1.87 -7.07 -13.46
N LEU A 30 -1.13 -6.20 -12.76
CA LEU A 30 0.27 -5.88 -13.05
C LEU A 30 1.25 -6.78 -12.29
N ASP A 31 0.88 -7.16 -11.05
CA ASP A 31 1.69 -7.99 -10.19
C ASP A 31 0.81 -8.78 -9.22
N VAL A 32 1.30 -9.92 -8.76
CA VAL A 32 0.61 -10.76 -7.78
C VAL A 32 1.59 -11.24 -6.73
N TRP A 33 1.39 -10.83 -5.50
CA TRP A 33 2.11 -11.34 -4.36
C TRP A 33 1.31 -12.47 -3.67
N MET A 34 1.91 -13.66 -3.55
CA MET A 34 1.27 -14.82 -2.95
C MET A 34 2.12 -15.38 -1.83
N TRP A 35 1.49 -15.72 -0.69
CA TRP A 35 2.19 -16.32 0.41
C TRP A 35 1.33 -17.28 1.21
N ALA A 36 1.99 -18.20 1.91
CA ALA A 36 1.39 -19.05 2.92
C ALA A 36 1.97 -18.66 4.29
N ARG A 37 1.11 -18.38 5.24
CA ARG A 37 1.53 -18.08 6.62
C ARG A 37 2.16 -19.31 7.26
N GLU A 38 3.21 -19.10 8.00
CA GLU A 38 3.76 -20.11 8.91
C GLU A 38 2.85 -20.25 10.15
N LYS A 39 2.95 -21.37 10.83
CA LYS A 39 2.31 -21.54 12.13
C LYS A 39 2.93 -20.57 13.12
N LYS A 40 2.16 -20.14 14.10
CA LYS A 40 2.69 -19.43 15.25
C LYS A 40 3.55 -20.38 16.08
N ASP A 41 4.64 -19.87 16.61
CA ASP A 41 5.44 -20.53 17.64
C ASP A 41 4.74 -20.46 19.01
N ASP A 42 5.37 -21.05 20.04
CA ASP A 42 4.82 -21.07 21.41
C ASP A 42 4.71 -19.67 22.04
N SER A 43 5.40 -18.67 21.48
CA SER A 43 5.30 -17.25 21.89
C SER A 43 4.21 -16.49 21.14
N GLY A 44 3.49 -17.15 20.23
CA GLY A 44 2.44 -16.54 19.40
C GLY A 44 2.96 -15.78 18.19
N ARG A 45 4.25 -15.82 17.90
CA ARG A 45 4.88 -15.17 16.75
C ARG A 45 4.86 -16.07 15.53
N ARG A 46 4.80 -15.46 14.36
CA ARG A 46 4.96 -16.13 13.06
C ARG A 46 6.34 -15.87 12.51
N GLY A 47 6.97 -16.90 11.96
CA GLY A 47 8.17 -16.77 11.15
C GLY A 47 7.87 -16.18 9.77
N GLY A 48 8.95 -16.09 8.96
CA GLY A 48 8.86 -15.60 7.59
C GLY A 48 8.84 -14.07 7.44
N PRO A 49 8.75 -13.58 6.20
CA PRO A 49 8.71 -12.16 5.89
C PRO A 49 7.45 -11.49 6.48
N LYS A 50 7.58 -10.23 6.88
CA LYS A 50 6.43 -9.43 7.31
C LYS A 50 5.46 -9.25 6.14
N GLU A 51 4.18 -9.53 6.36
CA GLU A 51 3.14 -9.39 5.33
C GLU A 51 2.99 -7.94 4.82
N SER A 52 3.42 -6.96 5.60
CA SER A 52 3.44 -5.56 5.19
C SER A 52 4.43 -5.26 4.06
N LEU A 53 5.45 -6.11 3.84
CA LEU A 53 6.40 -5.95 2.74
C LEU A 53 5.73 -5.95 1.36
N ARG A 54 4.61 -6.63 1.19
CA ARG A 54 3.87 -6.67 -0.07
C ARG A 54 3.46 -5.28 -0.59
N TRP A 55 3.26 -4.32 0.32
CA TRP A 55 2.93 -2.94 -0.07
C TRP A 55 4.13 -2.21 -0.63
N ILE A 56 5.31 -2.43 -0.06
CA ILE A 56 6.57 -1.85 -0.51
C ILE A 56 6.99 -2.48 -1.83
N GLU A 57 7.00 -3.82 -1.91
CA GLU A 57 7.32 -4.56 -3.14
C GLU A 57 6.35 -4.23 -4.27
N GLY A 58 5.05 -4.07 -3.97
CA GLY A 58 4.06 -3.63 -4.95
C GLY A 58 4.37 -2.24 -5.51
N TYR A 59 4.78 -1.30 -4.67
CA TYR A 59 5.22 0.01 -5.13
C TYR A 59 6.49 -0.09 -6.00
N GLU A 60 7.48 -0.88 -5.58
CA GLU A 60 8.73 -1.09 -6.33
C GLU A 60 8.46 -1.66 -7.74
N ARG A 61 7.53 -2.60 -7.86
CA ARG A 61 7.12 -3.12 -9.18
C ARG A 61 6.53 -2.04 -10.07
N ILE A 62 5.70 -1.15 -9.53
CA ILE A 62 5.17 -0.02 -10.30
C ILE A 62 6.28 0.98 -10.65
N ALA A 63 7.22 1.20 -9.75
CA ALA A 63 8.39 2.04 -9.99
C ALA A 63 9.28 1.49 -11.12
N GLU A 64 9.53 0.19 -11.15
CA GLU A 64 10.27 -0.49 -12.23
C GLU A 64 9.58 -0.30 -13.58
N MET A 65 8.26 -0.51 -13.65
CA MET A 65 7.47 -0.29 -14.86
C MET A 65 7.46 1.18 -15.31
N ALA A 66 7.75 2.09 -14.40
CA ALA A 66 7.77 3.52 -14.68
C ALA A 66 8.83 3.90 -15.74
N ALA A 67 9.96 3.21 -15.76
CA ALA A 67 11.04 3.47 -16.71
C ALA A 67 10.59 3.24 -18.16
N ASP A 68 9.73 2.23 -18.39
CA ASP A 68 9.24 1.86 -19.71
C ASP A 68 7.99 2.64 -20.15
N MET A 69 7.38 3.40 -19.22
CA MET A 69 6.10 4.08 -19.43
C MET A 69 6.20 5.58 -19.12
N SER A 70 7.20 6.25 -19.63
CA SER A 70 7.54 7.65 -19.30
C SER A 70 6.41 8.66 -19.61
N SER A 71 5.54 8.38 -20.59
CA SER A 71 4.40 9.23 -20.96
C SER A 71 3.15 9.02 -20.10
N THR A 72 3.13 8.03 -19.21
CA THR A 72 1.97 7.69 -18.40
C THR A 72 2.20 8.06 -16.94
N ARG A 73 1.36 8.95 -16.40
CA ARG A 73 1.36 9.24 -14.96
C ARG A 73 0.74 8.05 -14.20
N ARG A 74 1.47 7.53 -13.25
CA ARG A 74 1.05 6.40 -12.41
C ARG A 74 0.80 6.86 -11.00
N ARG A 75 -0.22 6.29 -10.38
CA ARG A 75 -0.52 6.52 -8.98
C ARG A 75 -0.76 5.18 -8.28
N TYR A 76 0.10 4.85 -7.34
CA TYR A 76 -0.06 3.70 -6.48
C TYR A 76 -1.08 4.03 -5.38
N VAL A 77 -2.17 3.26 -5.31
CA VAL A 77 -3.26 3.49 -4.35
C VAL A 77 -3.33 2.33 -3.38
N ALA A 78 -3.32 2.64 -2.09
CA ALA A 78 -3.39 1.62 -1.04
C ALA A 78 -4.37 2.02 0.08
N GLY A 79 -4.96 1.02 0.70
CA GLY A 79 -5.77 1.19 1.90
C GLY A 79 -4.93 1.44 3.16
N ARG A 80 -5.55 1.30 4.33
CA ARG A 80 -4.90 1.54 5.64
C ARG A 80 -3.67 0.68 5.90
N GLU A 81 -3.62 -0.53 5.35
CA GLU A 81 -2.46 -1.42 5.54
C GLU A 81 -1.22 -0.94 4.79
N GLY A 82 -1.38 -0.08 3.77
CA GLY A 82 -0.29 0.59 3.06
C GLY A 82 0.22 1.85 3.76
N ASP A 83 -0.36 2.27 4.90
CA ASP A 83 0.09 3.43 5.66
C ASP A 83 1.38 3.10 6.44
N LEU A 84 2.47 2.96 5.71
CA LEU A 84 3.78 2.54 6.18
C LEU A 84 4.81 3.63 5.88
N MET A 85 5.51 4.12 6.91
CA MET A 85 6.64 5.04 6.71
C MET A 85 7.68 4.44 5.75
N ALA A 86 7.97 3.16 5.89
CA ALA A 86 8.92 2.47 5.02
C ALA A 86 8.52 2.49 3.52
N LEU A 87 7.22 2.55 3.19
CA LEU A 87 6.77 2.74 1.81
C LEU A 87 7.07 4.16 1.34
N MET A 88 6.79 5.16 2.17
CA MET A 88 7.03 6.58 1.85
C MET A 88 8.54 6.86 1.68
N GLU A 89 9.36 6.36 2.61
CA GLU A 89 10.83 6.44 2.54
C GLU A 89 11.38 5.73 1.30
N ARG A 90 10.80 4.59 0.94
CA ARG A 90 11.22 3.85 -0.25
C ARG A 90 10.84 4.58 -1.54
N ALA A 91 9.65 5.17 -1.59
CA ALA A 91 9.21 5.98 -2.73
C ALA A 91 10.16 7.17 -2.94
N ASP A 92 10.51 7.86 -1.87
CA ASP A 92 11.43 8.99 -1.89
C ASP A 92 12.83 8.56 -2.34
N ALA A 93 13.37 7.48 -1.79
CA ALA A 93 14.67 6.92 -2.16
C ALA A 93 14.76 6.51 -3.65
N LEU A 94 13.64 6.17 -4.28
CA LEU A 94 13.53 5.88 -5.71
C LEU A 94 13.29 7.14 -6.57
N GLY A 95 13.17 8.33 -5.97
CA GLY A 95 12.87 9.57 -6.66
C GLY A 95 11.40 9.71 -7.08
N ASN A 96 10.49 9.04 -6.40
CA ASN A 96 9.04 9.09 -6.62
C ASN A 96 8.63 8.83 -8.08
N PRO A 97 9.03 7.70 -8.70
CA PRO A 97 8.74 7.40 -10.09
C PRO A 97 7.24 7.16 -10.36
N ALA A 98 6.46 6.91 -9.30
CA ALA A 98 5.01 6.92 -9.30
C ALA A 98 4.51 7.72 -8.09
N ASP A 99 3.43 8.48 -8.27
CA ASP A 99 2.72 9.08 -7.13
C ASP A 99 2.18 7.97 -6.23
N TRP A 100 1.97 8.26 -4.96
CA TRP A 100 1.26 7.35 -4.06
C TRP A 100 0.10 8.06 -3.35
N LEU A 101 -0.96 7.31 -3.12
CA LEU A 101 -2.15 7.73 -2.37
C LEU A 101 -2.50 6.62 -1.39
N VAL A 102 -2.30 6.89 -0.11
CA VAL A 102 -2.51 5.92 0.97
C VAL A 102 -3.52 6.45 1.96
N ARG A 103 -4.48 5.63 2.34
CA ARG A 103 -5.43 6.00 3.39
C ARG A 103 -4.73 6.00 4.74
N ALA A 104 -4.63 7.17 5.39
CA ALA A 104 -4.03 7.29 6.72
C ALA A 104 -4.74 6.40 7.75
N ALA A 105 -3.97 5.55 8.41
CA ALA A 105 -4.41 4.70 9.52
C ALA A 105 -4.07 5.31 10.88
N TYR A 106 -3.01 6.14 10.92
CA TYR A 106 -2.43 6.66 12.15
C TYR A 106 -2.40 8.18 12.13
N ASN A 107 -2.74 8.79 13.27
CA ASN A 107 -2.56 10.22 13.48
C ASN A 107 -1.11 10.50 13.89
N ARG A 108 -0.23 10.56 12.88
CA ARG A 108 1.23 10.72 13.06
C ARG A 108 1.57 12.09 13.63
N SER A 109 2.66 12.16 14.42
CA SER A 109 3.27 13.43 14.76
C SER A 109 4.04 13.97 13.56
N LEU A 110 3.91 15.27 13.33
CA LEU A 110 4.66 16.01 12.33
C LEU A 110 5.93 16.62 12.94
N PRO A 111 6.93 16.98 12.15
CA PRO A 111 8.16 17.59 12.66
C PRO A 111 7.94 18.87 13.49
N GLU A 112 6.94 19.64 13.11
CA GLU A 112 6.56 20.90 13.77
C GLU A 112 5.81 20.72 15.10
N GLY A 113 5.52 19.46 15.50
CA GLY A 113 4.89 19.10 16.76
C GLY A 113 3.38 18.84 16.67
N ASP A 114 2.74 19.19 15.57
CA ASP A 114 1.33 18.93 15.33
C ASP A 114 1.07 17.46 15.00
N LYS A 115 -0.23 17.09 14.96
CA LYS A 115 -0.68 15.79 14.48
C LYS A 115 -1.22 15.90 13.07
N LEU A 116 -1.00 14.84 12.27
CA LEU A 116 -1.40 14.80 10.86
C LEU A 116 -2.86 15.19 10.61
N TRP A 117 -3.79 14.67 11.42
CA TRP A 117 -5.22 14.92 11.22
C TRP A 117 -5.62 16.35 11.61
N GLU A 118 -5.05 16.86 12.69
CA GLU A 118 -5.27 18.25 13.11
C GLU A 118 -4.72 19.20 12.05
N TYR A 119 -3.50 18.95 11.55
CA TYR A 119 -2.90 19.75 10.49
C TYR A 119 -3.77 19.75 9.22
N ALA A 120 -4.20 18.55 8.76
CA ALA A 120 -5.01 18.42 7.54
C ALA A 120 -6.41 19.06 7.63
N THR A 121 -6.93 19.28 8.85
CA THR A 121 -8.25 19.91 9.07
C THR A 121 -8.18 21.41 9.31
N HIS A 122 -6.99 21.99 9.48
CA HIS A 122 -6.82 23.43 9.65
C HIS A 122 -6.80 24.20 8.33
N ASP A 123 -6.47 23.53 7.23
CA ASP A 123 -6.45 24.15 5.91
C ASP A 123 -7.86 24.31 5.35
N GLU A 124 -8.06 25.38 4.55
CA GLU A 124 -9.30 25.58 3.81
C GLU A 124 -9.51 24.44 2.80
N ALA A 125 -10.76 24.01 2.65
CA ALA A 125 -11.11 23.00 1.66
C ALA A 125 -10.80 23.51 0.24
N VAL A 126 -9.95 22.80 -0.48
CA VAL A 126 -9.57 23.13 -1.86
C VAL A 126 -10.60 22.67 -2.89
N GLY A 127 -11.60 21.90 -2.47
CA GLY A 127 -12.67 21.38 -3.30
C GLY A 127 -13.55 20.38 -2.59
N GLU A 128 -14.61 19.98 -3.23
CA GLU A 128 -15.57 18.99 -2.76
C GLU A 128 -15.72 17.86 -3.80
N ILE A 129 -15.77 16.62 -3.35
CA ILE A 129 -16.03 15.45 -4.20
C ILE A 129 -17.28 14.77 -3.70
N ALA A 130 -18.33 14.74 -4.55
CA ALA A 130 -19.52 13.96 -4.28
C ALA A 130 -19.38 12.53 -4.83
N PHE A 131 -19.73 11.55 -4.01
CA PHE A 131 -19.81 10.13 -4.40
C PHE A 131 -21.27 9.73 -4.56
N PRO A 132 -21.63 9.01 -5.64
CA PRO A 132 -22.99 8.48 -5.81
C PRO A 132 -23.29 7.38 -4.80
#